data_fabb11789baa9f91c2cdb9bba30032b0
#
_entry.id   fabb11789baa9f91c2cdb9bba30032b0
#
_cell.length_a   1.000
_cell.length_b   1.000
_cell.length_c   1.000
_cell.angle_alpha   90.00
_cell.angle_beta   90.00
_cell.angle_gamma   90.00
#
_symmetry.space_group_name_H-M   'P 1'
#
loop_
_entity.id
_entity.type
_entity.pdbx_description
1 polymer ?
#
loop_
_entity_poly.entity_id
_entity_poly.type
_entity_poly.pdbx_seq_one_letter_code
_entity_poly.pdbx_strand_id
1 'polypeptide(L)'
;VLGQKLFRKQLSMYQNAEFSSYLFGGKHFQSCFARDLLERESNVILLDEFDKAAPIFHSAFYQLFDEGIFEDKNYNVQLQSSIIICTSNYKSIEEIRSYLGEPIFYRFDNIIKFDKLSTDSLIKIINLIIDKKYNELTPSEKKIVDIENIRLMLYKNVRKLNNVRNIKNIIEELIGIELVKNTLEDK
;
A
#
# COMPACT_ATOMS: atom_id res chain seq x y z
N VAL A 1 9.02 -18.24 -1.70
CA VAL A 1 8.51 -16.86 -1.82
C VAL A 1 8.15 -16.28 -0.44
N LEU A 2 7.76 -17.11 0.51
CA LEU A 2 7.45 -16.67 1.88
C LEU A 2 8.74 -16.53 2.69
N GLY A 3 9.16 -15.29 2.99
CA GLY A 3 10.33 -14.97 3.81
C GLY A 3 11.31 -13.98 3.17
N GLN A 4 11.21 -13.72 1.86
CA GLN A 4 12.01 -12.68 1.22
C GLN A 4 11.36 -11.32 1.36
N LYS A 5 12.16 -10.30 1.60
CA LYS A 5 11.73 -8.92 1.76
C LYS A 5 11.23 -8.38 0.42
N LEU A 6 9.94 -8.07 0.32
CA LEU A 6 9.32 -7.51 -0.88
C LEU A 6 10.08 -6.26 -1.35
N PHE A 7 10.47 -6.23 -2.64
CA PHE A 7 10.97 -5.00 -3.22
C PHE A 7 9.79 -4.07 -3.49
N ARG A 8 9.71 -2.95 -2.76
CA ARG A 8 8.63 -1.97 -2.88
C ARG A 8 9.17 -0.58 -3.14
N LYS A 9 8.63 0.09 -4.15
CA LYS A 9 8.85 1.52 -4.40
C LYS A 9 7.51 2.24 -4.48
N GLN A 10 7.40 3.32 -3.73
CA GLN A 10 6.22 4.18 -3.73
C GLN A 10 6.43 5.31 -4.73
N LEU A 11 5.72 5.25 -5.87
CA LEU A 11 5.96 6.15 -6.98
C LEU A 11 5.34 7.54 -6.79
N SER A 12 4.44 7.71 -5.84
CA SER A 12 3.96 9.04 -5.44
C SER A 12 5.05 9.98 -4.91
N MET A 13 6.22 9.45 -4.57
CA MET A 13 7.39 10.27 -4.23
C MET A 13 8.06 10.89 -5.46
N TYR A 14 7.77 10.41 -6.68
CA TYR A 14 8.41 10.81 -7.93
C TYR A 14 7.46 11.59 -8.84
N GLN A 15 6.77 12.59 -8.29
CA GLN A 15 5.80 13.41 -9.02
C GLN A 15 6.43 14.54 -9.82
N ASN A 16 7.67 14.94 -9.48
CA ASN A 16 8.36 16.08 -10.08
C ASN A 16 9.56 15.62 -10.91
N ALA A 17 9.88 16.36 -11.95
CA ALA A 17 11.04 16.11 -12.82
C ALA A 17 12.39 16.14 -12.07
N GLU A 18 12.48 16.75 -10.90
CA GLU A 18 13.65 16.76 -10.02
C GLU A 18 14.14 15.36 -9.65
N PHE A 19 13.23 14.37 -9.61
CA PHE A 19 13.55 12.97 -9.33
C PHE A 19 13.95 12.17 -10.57
N SER A 20 14.08 12.81 -11.73
CA SER A 20 14.49 12.14 -12.98
C SER A 20 15.84 11.41 -12.84
N SER A 21 16.77 11.98 -12.08
CA SER A 21 18.08 11.36 -11.82
C SER A 21 17.97 10.01 -11.10
N TYR A 22 16.93 9.79 -10.31
CA TYR A 22 16.72 8.50 -9.65
C TYR A 22 16.32 7.39 -10.63
N LEU A 23 15.46 7.70 -11.62
CA LEU A 23 15.02 6.71 -12.61
C LEU A 23 15.96 6.61 -13.81
N PHE A 24 16.49 7.72 -14.29
CA PHE A 24 17.33 7.75 -15.50
C PHE A 24 18.84 7.76 -15.22
N GLY A 25 19.24 7.65 -13.96
CA GLY A 25 20.62 7.70 -13.53
C GLY A 25 21.16 9.13 -13.38
N GLY A 26 21.87 9.36 -12.29
CA GLY A 26 22.54 10.61 -11.94
C GLY A 26 24.05 10.43 -11.82
N LYS A 27 24.68 11.16 -10.88
CA LYS A 27 26.10 10.95 -10.52
C LYS A 27 26.28 9.57 -9.89
N HIS A 28 27.44 8.94 -10.13
CA HIS A 28 27.76 7.55 -9.73
C HIS A 28 27.52 7.20 -8.25
N PHE A 29 27.49 8.16 -7.37
CA PHE A 29 27.30 7.95 -5.93
C PHE A 29 25.89 8.24 -5.45
N GLN A 30 24.97 8.60 -6.34
CA GLN A 30 23.58 8.85 -5.98
C GLN A 30 22.77 7.56 -6.04
N SER A 31 21.83 7.42 -5.12
CA SER A 31 20.83 6.35 -5.18
C SER A 31 20.07 6.42 -6.50
N CYS A 32 19.87 5.28 -7.15
CA CYS A 32 19.08 5.16 -8.38
C CYS A 32 18.27 3.87 -8.38
N PHE A 33 17.19 3.86 -9.17
CA PHE A 33 16.25 2.74 -9.24
C PHE A 33 16.92 1.46 -9.75
N ALA A 34 17.79 1.56 -10.75
CA ALA A 34 18.52 0.42 -11.28
C ALA A 34 19.40 -0.25 -10.21
N ARG A 35 20.11 0.54 -9.41
CA ARG A 35 20.92 0.01 -8.30
C ARG A 35 20.06 -0.67 -7.26
N ASP A 36 18.94 -0.04 -6.88
CA ASP A 36 18.00 -0.65 -5.92
C ASP A 36 17.42 -1.97 -6.46
N LEU A 37 17.19 -2.07 -7.78
CA LEU A 37 16.79 -3.31 -8.44
C LEU A 37 17.89 -4.38 -8.40
N LEU A 38 19.16 -4.02 -8.53
CA LEU A 38 20.29 -4.94 -8.42
C LEU A 38 20.42 -5.50 -7.00
N GLU A 39 20.22 -4.66 -6.00
CA GLU A 39 20.35 -5.01 -4.58
C GLU A 39 19.09 -5.72 -4.01
N ARG A 40 18.05 -5.95 -4.82
CA ARG A 40 16.81 -6.58 -4.37
C ARG A 40 17.00 -8.02 -3.90
N GLU A 41 16.28 -8.39 -2.86
CA GLU A 41 16.25 -9.76 -2.33
C GLU A 41 15.08 -10.57 -2.92
N SER A 42 14.09 -9.91 -3.51
CA SER A 42 12.86 -10.55 -4.02
C SER A 42 12.66 -10.32 -5.51
N ASN A 43 12.14 -11.34 -6.20
CA ASN A 43 11.68 -11.22 -7.58
C ASN A 43 10.23 -10.74 -7.69
N VAL A 44 9.57 -10.40 -6.56
CA VAL A 44 8.29 -9.71 -6.57
C VAL A 44 8.54 -8.22 -6.36
N ILE A 45 8.20 -7.43 -7.36
CA ILE A 45 8.44 -5.99 -7.43
C ILE A 45 7.09 -5.27 -7.33
N LEU A 46 6.91 -4.46 -6.30
CA LEU A 46 5.72 -3.63 -6.11
C LEU A 46 6.03 -2.18 -6.42
N LEU A 47 5.43 -1.65 -7.47
CA LEU A 47 5.43 -0.24 -7.84
C LEU A 47 4.12 0.36 -7.33
N ASP A 48 4.17 0.89 -6.11
CA ASP A 48 2.98 1.36 -5.39
C ASP A 48 2.63 2.79 -5.83
N GLU A 49 1.33 3.07 -6.01
CA GLU A 49 0.81 4.36 -6.50
C GLU A 49 1.43 4.76 -7.86
N PHE A 50 1.48 3.82 -8.81
CA PHE A 50 2.06 4.01 -10.13
C PHE A 50 1.39 5.16 -10.91
N ASP A 51 0.10 5.39 -10.65
CA ASP A 51 -0.69 6.48 -11.19
C ASP A 51 -0.21 7.88 -10.74
N LYS A 52 0.59 7.98 -9.69
CA LYS A 52 1.06 9.26 -9.15
C LYS A 52 2.41 9.69 -9.71
N ALA A 53 3.13 8.79 -10.37
CA ALA A 53 4.39 9.15 -11.02
C ALA A 53 4.14 10.14 -12.16
N ALA A 54 5.06 11.08 -12.36
CA ALA A 54 4.97 11.98 -13.51
C ALA A 54 4.99 11.19 -14.83
N PRO A 55 4.20 11.58 -15.87
CA PRO A 55 4.09 10.81 -17.11
C PRO A 55 5.41 10.52 -17.79
N ILE A 56 6.40 11.41 -17.67
CA ILE A 56 7.74 11.20 -18.21
C ILE A 56 8.42 9.94 -17.64
N PHE A 57 8.06 9.53 -16.42
CA PHE A 57 8.64 8.36 -15.78
C PHE A 57 8.03 7.05 -16.26
N HIS A 58 6.82 7.08 -16.81
CA HIS A 58 6.21 5.88 -17.37
C HIS A 58 7.04 5.28 -18.50
N SER A 59 7.70 6.11 -19.31
CA SER A 59 8.55 5.63 -20.40
C SER A 59 9.77 4.82 -19.92
N ALA A 60 10.27 5.09 -18.71
CA ALA A 60 11.39 4.35 -18.14
C ALA A 60 11.03 2.87 -17.86
N PHE A 61 9.74 2.56 -17.76
CA PHE A 61 9.26 1.21 -17.46
C PHE A 61 8.87 0.40 -18.71
N TYR A 62 8.92 0.97 -19.93
CA TYR A 62 8.52 0.24 -21.14
C TYR A 62 9.34 -1.04 -21.32
N GLN A 63 10.65 -0.92 -21.31
CA GLN A 63 11.53 -2.06 -21.51
C GLN A 63 11.48 -3.04 -20.33
N LEU A 64 11.29 -2.51 -19.12
CA LEU A 64 11.12 -3.35 -17.94
C LEU A 64 9.89 -4.24 -18.04
N PHE A 65 8.76 -3.73 -18.55
CA PHE A 65 7.52 -4.49 -18.70
C PHE A 65 7.55 -5.44 -19.90
N ASP A 66 8.24 -5.08 -20.99
CA ASP A 66 8.34 -5.91 -22.20
C ASP A 66 9.36 -7.03 -22.07
N GLU A 67 10.56 -6.69 -21.63
CA GLU A 67 11.74 -7.54 -21.73
C GLU A 67 12.30 -7.94 -20.37
N GLY A 68 11.77 -7.36 -19.29
CA GLY A 68 12.35 -7.51 -17.95
C GLY A 68 13.72 -6.81 -17.81
N ILE A 69 14.00 -5.80 -18.63
CA ILE A 69 15.26 -5.07 -18.59
C ILE A 69 15.00 -3.64 -18.11
N PHE A 70 15.80 -3.19 -17.16
CA PHE A 70 15.81 -1.78 -16.75
C PHE A 70 17.21 -1.21 -16.93
N GLU A 71 17.32 -0.18 -17.73
CA GLU A 71 18.57 0.48 -18.03
C GLU A 71 18.53 1.96 -17.66
N ASP A 72 19.56 2.41 -16.95
CA ASP A 72 19.84 3.81 -16.73
C ASP A 72 21.26 4.17 -17.24
N LYS A 73 21.71 5.39 -16.99
CA LYS A 73 23.03 5.84 -17.43
C LYS A 73 24.21 5.06 -16.84
N ASN A 74 24.00 4.34 -15.74
CA ASN A 74 25.06 3.72 -14.97
C ASN A 74 24.93 2.19 -14.91
N TYR A 75 23.72 1.65 -15.07
CA TYR A 75 23.42 0.24 -14.83
C TYR A 75 22.48 -0.33 -15.89
N ASN A 76 22.71 -1.58 -16.24
CA ASN A 76 21.77 -2.40 -17.00
C ASN A 76 21.38 -3.61 -16.14
N VAL A 77 20.09 -3.70 -15.79
CA VAL A 77 19.55 -4.72 -14.87
C VAL A 77 18.61 -5.62 -15.62
N GLN A 78 18.90 -6.91 -15.61
CA GLN A 78 18.02 -7.93 -16.18
C GLN A 78 17.24 -8.62 -15.06
N LEU A 79 15.91 -8.61 -15.17
CA LEU A 79 15.01 -9.29 -14.26
C LEU A 79 14.66 -10.66 -14.80
N GLN A 80 15.24 -11.70 -14.22
CA GLN A 80 14.84 -13.07 -14.57
C GLN A 80 13.63 -13.47 -13.74
N SER A 81 12.57 -13.99 -14.40
CA SER A 81 11.38 -14.57 -13.74
C SER A 81 10.80 -13.72 -12.61
N SER A 82 10.54 -12.44 -12.89
CA SER A 82 10.01 -11.50 -11.90
C SER A 82 8.51 -11.28 -12.07
N ILE A 83 7.82 -10.99 -10.96
CA ILE A 83 6.42 -10.54 -10.95
C ILE A 83 6.42 -9.05 -10.62
N ILE A 84 5.91 -8.23 -11.53
CA ILE A 84 5.79 -6.79 -11.33
C ILE A 84 4.32 -6.46 -11.05
N ILE A 85 4.08 -5.80 -9.92
CA ILE A 85 2.75 -5.40 -9.48
C ILE A 85 2.72 -3.88 -9.42
N CYS A 86 1.81 -3.26 -10.17
CA CYS A 86 1.53 -1.82 -10.10
C CYS A 86 0.20 -1.60 -9.39
N THR A 87 0.16 -0.72 -8.39
CA THR A 87 -1.10 -0.30 -7.77
C THR A 87 -1.51 1.08 -8.24
N SER A 88 -2.81 1.33 -8.31
CA SER A 88 -3.35 2.63 -8.68
C SER A 88 -4.71 2.88 -8.02
N ASN A 89 -5.18 4.12 -8.05
CA ASN A 89 -6.48 4.54 -7.55
C ASN A 89 -7.51 4.75 -8.67
N TYR A 90 -7.24 4.28 -9.90
CA TYR A 90 -8.18 4.40 -11.00
C TYR A 90 -9.46 3.59 -10.76
N LYS A 91 -10.59 4.12 -11.19
CA LYS A 91 -11.91 3.54 -10.95
C LYS A 91 -12.35 2.58 -12.05
N SER A 92 -11.80 2.73 -13.25
CA SER A 92 -12.14 1.91 -14.41
C SER A 92 -10.93 1.60 -15.28
N ILE A 93 -11.08 0.61 -16.15
CA ILE A 93 -10.06 0.22 -17.15
C ILE A 93 -9.85 1.36 -18.16
N GLU A 94 -10.91 2.06 -18.53
CA GLU A 94 -10.88 3.20 -19.45
C GLU A 94 -10.07 4.35 -18.87
N GLU A 95 -10.20 4.60 -17.57
CA GLU A 95 -9.41 5.61 -16.85
C GLU A 95 -7.93 5.24 -16.83
N ILE A 96 -7.58 3.98 -16.56
CA ILE A 96 -6.20 3.48 -16.63
C ILE A 96 -5.62 3.72 -18.04
N ARG A 97 -6.35 3.29 -19.08
CA ARG A 97 -5.95 3.42 -20.48
C ARG A 97 -5.73 4.87 -20.89
N SER A 98 -6.67 5.74 -20.51
CA SER A 98 -6.60 7.17 -20.83
C SER A 98 -5.42 7.88 -20.18
N TYR A 99 -5.10 7.50 -18.94
CA TYR A 99 -4.08 8.19 -18.15
C TYR A 99 -2.66 7.66 -18.41
N LEU A 100 -2.48 6.34 -18.41
CA LEU A 100 -1.18 5.72 -18.66
C LEU A 100 -0.81 5.68 -20.16
N GLY A 101 -1.81 5.81 -21.03
CA GLY A 101 -1.67 5.65 -22.47
C GLY A 101 -1.65 4.18 -22.90
N GLU A 102 -2.00 3.95 -24.16
CA GLU A 102 -2.03 2.60 -24.74
C GLU A 102 -0.68 1.83 -24.64
N PRO A 103 0.48 2.48 -24.82
CA PRO A 103 1.75 1.76 -24.76
C PRO A 103 2.01 1.08 -23.42
N ILE A 104 1.70 1.72 -22.30
CA ILE A 104 1.82 1.09 -20.97
C ILE A 104 0.69 0.12 -20.73
N PHE A 105 -0.54 0.49 -21.10
CA PHE A 105 -1.73 -0.30 -20.83
C PHE A 105 -1.63 -1.73 -21.38
N TYR A 106 -1.16 -1.88 -22.63
CA TYR A 106 -1.03 -3.19 -23.27
C TYR A 106 0.14 -4.03 -22.76
N ARG A 107 0.96 -3.51 -21.86
CA ARG A 107 2.06 -4.25 -21.21
C ARG A 107 1.65 -4.93 -19.91
N PHE A 108 0.44 -4.67 -19.43
CA PHE A 108 -0.10 -5.39 -18.29
C PHE A 108 -0.74 -6.71 -18.74
N ASP A 109 -0.24 -7.83 -18.24
CA ASP A 109 -0.83 -9.16 -18.48
C ASP A 109 -2.21 -9.27 -17.85
N ASN A 110 -2.41 -8.68 -16.67
CA ASN A 110 -3.64 -8.75 -15.92
C ASN A 110 -3.96 -7.44 -15.20
N ILE A 111 -5.24 -7.09 -15.18
CA ILE A 111 -5.76 -5.97 -14.39
C ILE A 111 -6.75 -6.51 -13.37
N ILE A 112 -6.43 -6.35 -12.10
CA ILE A 112 -7.24 -6.83 -10.99
C ILE A 112 -7.93 -5.63 -10.33
N LYS A 113 -9.26 -5.62 -10.39
CA LYS A 113 -10.06 -4.59 -9.75
C LYS A 113 -10.41 -5.00 -8.32
N PHE A 114 -10.15 -4.10 -7.38
CA PHE A 114 -10.59 -4.24 -6.00
C PHE A 114 -11.86 -3.41 -5.79
N ASP A 115 -12.95 -4.10 -5.54
CA ASP A 115 -14.23 -3.44 -5.23
C ASP A 115 -14.29 -2.95 -3.79
N LYS A 116 -15.28 -2.11 -3.51
CA LYS A 116 -15.57 -1.67 -2.14
C LYS A 116 -15.90 -2.88 -1.26
N LEU A 117 -15.45 -2.85 -0.02
CA LEU A 117 -15.75 -3.89 0.96
C LEU A 117 -17.26 -3.97 1.22
N SER A 118 -17.81 -5.18 1.22
CA SER A 118 -19.19 -5.43 1.64
C SER A 118 -19.33 -5.17 3.15
N THR A 119 -20.57 -4.95 3.61
CA THR A 119 -20.87 -4.80 5.04
C THR A 119 -20.35 -5.99 5.85
N ASP A 120 -20.54 -7.22 5.35
CA ASP A 120 -20.08 -8.43 6.01
C ASP A 120 -18.55 -8.51 6.10
N SER A 121 -17.88 -8.09 5.05
CA SER A 121 -16.40 -7.99 5.03
C SER A 121 -15.90 -6.94 6.03
N LEU A 122 -16.58 -5.79 6.11
CA LEU A 122 -16.26 -4.75 7.11
C LEU A 122 -16.43 -5.26 8.54
N ILE A 123 -17.52 -5.98 8.83
CA ILE A 123 -17.77 -6.59 10.15
C ILE A 123 -16.66 -7.58 10.50
N LYS A 124 -16.26 -8.44 9.57
CA LYS A 124 -15.13 -9.37 9.78
C LYS A 124 -13.83 -8.63 10.09
N ILE A 125 -13.53 -7.56 9.35
CA ILE A 125 -12.33 -6.74 9.57
C ILE A 125 -12.39 -6.04 10.93
N ILE A 126 -13.53 -5.48 11.32
CA ILE A 126 -13.75 -4.87 12.64
C ILE A 126 -13.41 -5.88 13.72
N ASN A 127 -13.96 -7.09 13.65
CA ASN A 127 -13.70 -8.14 14.63
C ASN A 127 -12.23 -8.49 14.73
N LEU A 128 -11.56 -8.71 13.58
CA LEU A 128 -10.13 -9.03 13.56
C LEU A 128 -9.27 -7.93 14.21
N ILE A 129 -9.60 -6.66 13.95
CA ILE A 129 -8.85 -5.54 14.54
C ILE A 129 -9.12 -5.44 16.04
N ILE A 130 -10.39 -5.54 16.44
CA ILE A 130 -10.78 -5.50 17.86
C ILE A 130 -10.09 -6.63 18.62
N ASP A 131 -10.20 -7.87 18.15
CA ASP A 131 -9.62 -9.03 18.82
C ASP A 131 -8.10 -8.90 18.96
N LYS A 132 -7.45 -8.41 17.89
CA LYS A 132 -6.01 -8.13 17.93
C LYS A 132 -5.68 -7.08 18.99
N LYS A 133 -6.39 -5.94 19.01
CA LYS A 133 -6.12 -4.84 19.94
C LYS A 133 -6.45 -5.23 21.38
N TYR A 134 -7.52 -5.95 21.59
CA TYR A 134 -7.88 -6.47 22.92
C TYR A 134 -6.83 -7.43 23.46
N ASN A 135 -6.24 -8.27 22.59
CA ASN A 135 -5.17 -9.18 23.00
C ASN A 135 -3.86 -8.47 23.36
N GLU A 136 -3.62 -7.27 22.82
CA GLU A 136 -2.47 -6.41 23.17
C GLU A 136 -2.61 -5.74 24.54
N LEU A 137 -3.84 -5.68 25.13
CA LEU A 137 -4.10 -5.07 26.43
C LEU A 137 -3.61 -5.96 27.60
N THR A 138 -3.15 -5.30 28.66
CA THR A 138 -2.80 -5.94 29.93
C THR A 138 -4.06 -6.51 30.64
N PRO A 139 -3.90 -7.44 31.60
CA PRO A 139 -5.03 -7.98 32.37
C PRO A 139 -5.84 -6.92 33.14
N SER A 140 -5.17 -5.83 33.59
CA SER A 140 -5.84 -4.70 34.25
C SER A 140 -6.68 -3.88 33.25
N GLU A 141 -6.13 -3.55 32.10
CA GLU A 141 -6.82 -2.80 31.05
C GLU A 141 -8.02 -3.57 30.48
N LYS A 142 -7.91 -4.90 30.34
CA LYS A 142 -9.02 -5.77 29.91
C LYS A 142 -10.22 -5.75 30.83
N LYS A 143 -10.05 -5.42 32.12
CA LYS A 143 -11.15 -5.27 33.06
C LYS A 143 -11.88 -3.94 32.93
N ILE A 144 -11.20 -2.94 32.38
CA ILE A 144 -11.69 -1.57 32.22
C ILE A 144 -12.44 -1.41 30.91
N VAL A 145 -11.90 -1.97 29.82
CA VAL A 145 -12.41 -1.76 28.46
C VAL A 145 -13.63 -2.64 28.18
N ASP A 146 -14.79 -2.03 27.99
CA ASP A 146 -15.99 -2.72 27.50
C ASP A 146 -15.91 -2.94 25.98
N ILE A 147 -15.19 -4.01 25.62
CA ILE A 147 -14.94 -4.35 24.22
C ILE A 147 -16.23 -4.70 23.45
N GLU A 148 -17.24 -5.24 24.13
CA GLU A 148 -18.51 -5.58 23.48
C GLU A 148 -19.34 -4.34 23.16
N ASN A 149 -19.31 -3.33 24.01
CA ASN A 149 -19.93 -2.04 23.72
C ASN A 149 -19.26 -1.36 22.53
N ILE A 150 -17.93 -1.34 22.47
CA ILE A 150 -17.17 -0.82 21.32
C ILE A 150 -17.59 -1.55 20.03
N ARG A 151 -17.69 -2.87 20.06
CA ARG A 151 -18.12 -3.72 18.95
C ARG A 151 -19.52 -3.33 18.46
N LEU A 152 -20.47 -3.19 19.36
CA LEU A 152 -21.85 -2.80 19.05
C LEU A 152 -21.94 -1.39 18.45
N MET A 153 -21.16 -0.43 18.96
CA MET A 153 -21.11 0.93 18.43
C MET A 153 -20.62 0.94 16.98
N LEU A 154 -19.60 0.17 16.68
CA LEU A 154 -19.04 0.06 15.32
C LEU A 154 -20.02 -0.62 14.35
N TYR A 155 -20.72 -1.68 14.78
CA TYR A 155 -21.71 -2.34 13.94
C TYR A 155 -22.90 -1.44 13.61
N LYS A 156 -23.39 -0.65 14.55
CA LYS A 156 -24.45 0.33 14.30
C LYS A 156 -24.05 1.37 13.24
N ASN A 157 -22.77 1.67 13.13
CA ASN A 157 -22.22 2.67 12.22
C ASN A 157 -21.47 2.08 11.02
N VAL A 158 -21.50 0.76 10.81
CA VAL A 158 -20.66 0.06 9.81
C VAL A 158 -20.78 0.64 8.39
N ARG A 159 -21.98 1.09 7.99
CA ARG A 159 -22.22 1.70 6.67
C ARG A 159 -21.50 3.04 6.45
N LYS A 160 -21.10 3.71 7.52
CA LYS A 160 -20.30 4.95 7.46
C LYS A 160 -18.80 4.68 7.44
N LEU A 161 -18.41 3.44 7.75
CA LEU A 161 -17.01 3.02 7.80
C LEU A 161 -16.62 2.45 6.44
N ASN A 162 -15.94 3.26 5.63
CA ASN A 162 -15.58 2.92 4.25
C ASN A 162 -14.08 2.67 4.04
N ASN A 163 -13.26 2.81 5.10
CA ASN A 163 -11.82 2.72 5.03
C ASN A 163 -11.26 1.94 6.24
N VAL A 164 -10.56 0.84 5.97
CA VAL A 164 -9.97 -0.03 7.01
C VAL A 164 -8.98 0.73 7.91
N ARG A 165 -8.22 1.68 7.35
CA ARG A 165 -7.30 2.50 8.14
C ARG A 165 -8.06 3.37 9.14
N ASN A 166 -9.18 3.95 8.72
CA ASN A 166 -10.03 4.74 9.59
C ASN A 166 -10.69 3.88 10.68
N ILE A 167 -11.16 2.67 10.34
CA ILE A 167 -11.71 1.72 11.32
C ILE A 167 -10.69 1.43 12.42
N LYS A 168 -9.44 1.16 12.06
CA LYS A 168 -8.37 0.91 13.03
C LYS A 168 -8.17 2.09 13.97
N ASN A 169 -8.10 3.31 13.44
CA ASN A 169 -7.92 4.52 14.25
C ASN A 169 -9.09 4.74 15.22
N ILE A 170 -10.33 4.55 14.75
CA ILE A 170 -11.53 4.67 15.59
C ILE A 170 -11.51 3.64 16.73
N ILE A 171 -11.11 2.40 16.45
CA ILE A 171 -11.02 1.35 17.48
C ILE A 171 -9.97 1.74 18.54
N GLU A 172 -8.79 2.21 18.10
CA GLU A 172 -7.73 2.64 19.01
C GLU A 172 -8.17 3.84 19.85
N GLU A 173 -8.88 4.80 19.26
CA GLU A 173 -9.44 5.96 19.96
C GLU A 173 -10.49 5.56 21.01
N LEU A 174 -11.45 4.67 20.66
CA LEU A 174 -12.49 4.23 21.57
C LEU A 174 -11.91 3.46 22.77
N ILE A 175 -10.93 2.57 22.53
CA ILE A 175 -10.22 1.88 23.61
C ILE A 175 -9.50 2.90 24.51
N GLY A 176 -8.80 3.87 23.91
CA GLY A 176 -8.11 4.91 24.65
C GLY A 176 -9.03 5.76 25.53
N ILE A 177 -10.22 6.12 25.02
CA ILE A 177 -11.23 6.88 25.77
C ILE A 177 -11.69 6.10 27.01
N GLU A 178 -11.97 4.80 26.89
CA GLU A 178 -12.40 4.00 28.03
C GLU A 178 -11.31 3.86 29.10
N LEU A 179 -10.06 3.68 28.68
CA LEU A 179 -8.92 3.62 29.62
C LEU A 179 -8.74 4.93 30.37
N VAL A 180 -8.87 6.09 29.70
CA VAL A 180 -8.73 7.41 30.34
C VAL A 180 -9.89 7.71 31.28
N LYS A 181 -11.14 7.41 30.91
CA LYS A 181 -12.31 7.65 31.76
C LYS A 181 -12.17 6.96 33.12
N ASN A 182 -11.82 5.69 33.12
CA ASN A 182 -11.65 4.93 34.36
C ASN A 182 -10.49 5.43 35.23
N THR A 183 -9.43 5.99 34.60
CA THR A 183 -8.30 6.57 35.36
C THR A 183 -8.68 7.88 36.06
N LEU A 184 -9.73 8.57 35.58
CA LEU A 184 -10.22 9.83 36.14
C LEU A 184 -11.31 9.60 37.23
N GLU A 185 -12.04 8.48 37.17
CA GLU A 185 -13.08 8.13 38.14
C GLU A 185 -12.50 7.49 39.43
N ASP A 186 -11.27 7.01 39.40
CA ASP A 186 -10.53 6.45 40.53
C ASP A 186 -9.77 7.53 41.37
N LYS A 187 -10.00 8.82 41.11
CA LYS A 187 -9.44 9.98 41.86
C LYS A 187 -10.55 10.76 42.54
#